data_41a1cde1e19050d326781b6a1bf1953e
#
_entry.id   41a1cde1e19050d326781b6a1bf1953e
#
_cell.length_a   1.000
_cell.length_b   1.000
_cell.length_c   1.000
_cell.angle_alpha   90.00
_cell.angle_beta   90.00
_cell.angle_gamma   90.00
#
_symmetry.space_group_name_H-M   'P 1'
#
loop_
_entity.id
_entity.type
_entity.pdbx_description
1 polymer ?
#
loop_
_entity_poly.entity_id
_entity_poly.type
_entity_poly.pdbx_seq_one_letter_code
_entity_poly.pdbx_strand_id
1 'polypeptide(L)'
;MSAVNEAPNSARGEAALEVAGEALRLRPSFAALVAAEQELGPLFELVDRAAAGKLSLADMAALFWHCLADAPEGLTRERLGEAIVEAGLAKLSPVLSGIIRQILGGR
;
A
#
# COMPACT_ATOMS: atom_id res chain seq x y z
N MET A 1 3.35 1.62 -27.16
CA MET A 1 3.64 1.44 -26.52
C MET A 1 3.92 2.02 -25.61
N SER A 2 4.02 2.19 -25.25
CA SER A 2 4.39 2.60 -24.51
C SER A 2 4.21 2.72 -23.22
N ALA A 3 3.47 2.53 -22.66
CA ALA A 3 3.17 2.60 -21.29
C ALA A 3 4.00 1.73 -20.41
N VAL A 4 5.01 1.28 -20.94
CA VAL A 4 5.84 0.38 -20.19
C VAL A 4 6.43 0.97 -18.95
N ASN A 5 6.62 2.28 -18.94
CA ASN A 5 7.23 2.89 -17.78
C ASN A 5 6.26 3.07 -16.61
N GLU A 6 5.02 2.58 -16.77
CA GLU A 6 4.06 2.66 -15.70
C GLU A 6 4.20 1.53 -14.69
N ALA A 7 4.98 0.52 -15.01
CA ALA A 7 5.12 -0.61 -14.11
C ALA A 7 5.82 -0.19 -12.81
N PRO A 8 5.43 -0.76 -11.67
CA PRO A 8 6.11 -0.47 -10.41
C PRO A 8 7.56 -0.88 -10.47
N ASN A 9 8.38 -0.16 -9.76
CA ASN A 9 9.80 -0.44 -9.69
C ASN A 9 10.09 -1.18 -8.38
N SER A 10 10.25 -2.48 -8.48
CA SER A 10 10.47 -3.29 -7.28
C SER A 10 11.80 -2.96 -6.60
N ALA A 11 12.76 -2.42 -7.33
CA ALA A 11 14.02 -2.00 -6.72
C ALA A 11 13.82 -0.83 -5.76
N ARG A 12 12.72 -0.09 -5.91
CA ARG A 12 12.35 0.97 -4.98
C ARG A 12 11.32 0.52 -3.97
N GLY A 13 10.97 -0.76 -3.97
CA GLY A 13 9.95 -1.27 -3.10
C GLY A 13 8.53 -0.90 -3.51
N GLU A 14 8.34 -0.52 -4.77
CA GLU A 14 7.02 -0.14 -5.26
C GLU A 14 6.17 -1.35 -5.54
N ALA A 15 4.87 -1.20 -5.32
CA ALA A 15 3.88 -2.23 -5.62
C ALA A 15 2.72 -1.58 -6.37
N ALA A 16 1.92 -2.40 -7.03
CA ALA A 16 0.78 -1.91 -7.80
C ALA A 16 -0.53 -2.29 -7.12
N LEU A 17 -1.46 -1.35 -7.13
CA LEU A 17 -2.82 -1.58 -6.67
C LEU A 17 -3.75 -1.03 -7.73
N GLU A 18 -4.68 -1.84 -8.22
CA GLU A 18 -5.59 -1.40 -9.27
C GLU A 18 -6.88 -0.89 -8.66
N VAL A 19 -7.26 0.33 -9.03
CA VAL A 19 -8.45 0.97 -8.51
C VAL A 19 -9.22 1.54 -9.69
N ALA A 20 -10.45 1.08 -9.89
CA ALA A 20 -11.34 1.58 -10.95
C ALA A 20 -10.65 1.54 -12.32
N GLY A 21 -9.87 0.49 -12.57
CA GLY A 21 -9.20 0.33 -13.85
C GLY A 21 -7.88 1.06 -13.96
N GLU A 22 -7.49 1.83 -12.94
CA GLU A 22 -6.22 2.55 -12.93
C GLU A 22 -5.24 1.86 -12.00
N ALA A 23 -4.01 1.70 -12.47
CA ALA A 23 -2.95 1.13 -11.62
C ALA A 23 -2.37 2.25 -10.77
N LEU A 24 -2.45 2.08 -9.46
CA LEU A 24 -1.84 2.99 -8.50
C LEU A 24 -0.53 2.40 -8.03
N ARG A 25 0.46 3.25 -7.84
CA ARG A 25 1.73 2.79 -7.31
C ARG A 25 1.79 3.05 -5.82
N LEU A 26 2.25 2.05 -5.09
CA LEU A 26 2.45 2.15 -3.65
C LEU A 26 3.94 2.11 -3.40
N ARG A 27 4.43 3.11 -2.68
CA ARG A 27 5.86 3.22 -2.39
C ARG A 27 6.04 3.52 -0.92
N PRO A 28 6.61 2.58 -0.16
CA PRO A 28 6.86 2.80 1.27
C PRO A 28 8.11 3.65 1.48
N SER A 29 7.99 4.94 1.16
CA SER A 29 9.07 5.87 1.36
C SER A 29 9.19 6.22 2.84
N PHE A 30 10.30 6.88 3.22
CA PHE A 30 10.47 7.29 4.60
C PHE A 30 9.30 8.18 5.06
N ALA A 31 8.95 9.16 4.25
CA ALA A 31 7.85 10.06 4.61
C ALA A 31 6.54 9.31 4.75
N ALA A 32 6.28 8.35 3.84
CA ALA A 32 5.06 7.57 3.89
C ALA A 32 5.00 6.74 5.17
N LEU A 33 6.11 6.11 5.52
CA LEU A 33 6.15 5.24 6.69
C LEU A 33 6.06 6.03 7.98
N VAL A 34 6.65 7.22 8.04
CA VAL A 34 6.50 8.09 9.20
C VAL A 34 5.04 8.48 9.37
N ALA A 35 4.38 8.87 8.28
CA ALA A 35 2.97 9.24 8.34
C ALA A 35 2.10 8.05 8.77
N ALA A 36 2.40 6.87 8.25
CA ALA A 36 1.67 5.67 8.62
C ALA A 36 1.85 5.37 10.11
N GLU A 37 3.08 5.50 10.59
CA GLU A 37 3.38 5.22 11.98
C GLU A 37 2.67 6.19 12.93
N GLN A 38 2.56 7.43 12.52
CA GLN A 38 1.87 8.43 13.34
C GLN A 38 0.39 8.10 13.49
N GLU A 39 -0.20 7.48 12.49
CA GLU A 39 -1.60 7.12 12.54
C GLU A 39 -1.83 5.73 13.13
N LEU A 40 -0.98 4.77 12.78
CA LEU A 40 -1.25 3.36 13.06
C LEU A 40 -0.43 2.79 14.21
N GLY A 41 0.50 3.57 14.75
CA GLY A 41 1.38 3.11 15.80
C GLY A 41 2.68 2.57 15.26
N PRO A 42 3.54 2.04 16.14
CA PRO A 42 4.89 1.62 15.74
C PRO A 42 4.86 0.61 14.61
N LEU A 43 5.76 0.79 13.64
CA LEU A 43 5.79 -0.07 12.45
C LEU A 43 6.03 -1.53 12.79
N PHE A 44 6.86 -1.81 13.81
CA PHE A 44 7.09 -3.21 14.17
C PHE A 44 5.83 -3.88 14.66
N GLU A 45 4.98 -3.15 15.39
CA GLU A 45 3.69 -3.71 15.82
C GLU A 45 2.77 -3.90 14.64
N LEU A 46 2.80 -2.98 13.69
CA LEU A 46 1.99 -3.11 12.49
C LEU A 46 2.39 -4.35 11.69
N VAL A 47 3.70 -4.57 11.57
CA VAL A 47 4.22 -5.74 10.88
C VAL A 47 3.79 -7.02 11.60
N ASP A 48 3.85 -7.02 12.93
CA ASP A 48 3.43 -8.19 13.71
C ASP A 48 1.96 -8.50 13.48
N ARG A 49 1.12 -7.47 13.49
CA ARG A 49 -0.31 -7.68 13.24
C ARG A 49 -0.56 -8.22 11.83
N ALA A 50 0.18 -7.68 10.85
CA ALA A 50 0.03 -8.15 9.48
C ALA A 50 0.43 -9.61 9.35
N ALA A 51 1.55 -9.98 9.98
CA ALA A 51 2.03 -11.36 9.94
C ALA A 51 1.07 -12.32 10.62
N ALA A 52 0.40 -11.84 11.67
CA ALA A 52 -0.56 -12.67 12.39
C ALA A 52 -1.94 -12.72 11.73
N GLY A 53 -2.12 -12.01 10.62
CA GLY A 53 -3.41 -11.93 9.95
C GLY A 53 -4.42 -11.10 10.70
N LYS A 54 -3.94 -10.16 11.52
CA LYS A 54 -4.80 -9.35 12.38
C LYS A 54 -4.86 -7.88 11.98
N LEU A 55 -4.39 -7.57 10.79
CA LEU A 55 -4.46 -6.20 10.30
C LEU A 55 -5.89 -5.93 9.85
N SER A 56 -6.48 -4.87 10.40
CA SER A 56 -7.85 -4.54 10.04
C SER A 56 -7.92 -3.92 8.64
N LEU A 57 -9.12 -3.93 8.07
CA LEU A 57 -9.34 -3.28 6.78
C LEU A 57 -9.00 -1.80 6.86
N ALA A 58 -9.39 -1.14 7.94
CA ALA A 58 -9.08 0.27 8.12
C ALA A 58 -7.58 0.52 8.17
N ASP A 59 -6.85 -0.34 8.87
CA ASP A 59 -5.40 -0.22 8.97
C ASP A 59 -4.75 -0.44 7.62
N MET A 60 -5.23 -1.42 6.85
CA MET A 60 -4.70 -1.70 5.53
C MET A 60 -4.93 -0.51 4.59
N ALA A 61 -6.15 0.03 4.61
CA ALA A 61 -6.46 1.18 3.77
C ALA A 61 -5.61 2.38 4.16
N ALA A 62 -5.39 2.59 5.45
CA ALA A 62 -4.56 3.70 5.92
C ALA A 62 -3.11 3.53 5.47
N LEU A 63 -2.58 2.33 5.60
CA LEU A 63 -1.20 2.06 5.18
C LEU A 63 -1.04 2.30 3.68
N PHE A 64 -1.96 1.76 2.88
CA PHE A 64 -1.90 1.95 1.43
C PHE A 64 -2.06 3.43 1.08
N TRP A 65 -2.96 4.13 1.76
CA TRP A 65 -3.17 5.55 1.51
C TRP A 65 -1.87 6.34 1.70
N HIS A 66 -1.17 6.11 2.80
CA HIS A 66 0.08 6.82 3.06
C HIS A 66 1.18 6.46 2.07
N CYS A 67 1.13 5.24 1.54
CA CYS A 67 2.15 4.77 0.61
C CYS A 67 1.87 5.14 -0.84
N LEU A 68 0.72 5.76 -1.13
CA LEU A 68 0.40 6.13 -2.50
C LEU A 68 1.44 7.09 -3.08
N ALA A 69 1.97 6.73 -4.25
CA ALA A 69 2.83 7.61 -5.03
C ALA A 69 1.99 8.14 -6.19
N ASP A 70 2.03 9.44 -6.40
CA ASP A 70 1.32 10.07 -7.52
C ASP A 70 -0.17 9.74 -7.52
N ALA A 71 -0.82 9.97 -6.38
CA ALA A 71 -2.25 9.70 -6.27
C ALA A 71 -3.03 10.52 -7.29
N PRO A 72 -4.01 9.91 -7.97
CA PRO A 72 -4.83 10.64 -8.92
C PRO A 72 -5.60 11.75 -8.24
N GLU A 73 -5.82 12.82 -8.97
CA GLU A 73 -6.62 13.92 -8.49
C GLU A 73 -8.02 13.42 -8.18
N GLY A 74 -8.55 13.83 -7.03
CA GLY A 74 -9.90 13.44 -6.65
C GLY A 74 -9.99 12.12 -5.92
N LEU A 75 -8.90 11.38 -5.82
CA LEU A 75 -8.92 10.14 -5.05
C LEU A 75 -8.93 10.46 -3.56
N THR A 76 -9.88 9.88 -2.84
CA THR A 76 -9.97 10.03 -1.40
C THR A 76 -9.64 8.72 -0.72
N ARG A 77 -9.35 8.79 0.57
CA ARG A 77 -9.08 7.58 1.35
C ARG A 77 -10.29 6.65 1.32
N GLU A 78 -11.49 7.22 1.37
CA GLU A 78 -12.71 6.42 1.35
C GLU A 78 -12.85 5.67 0.04
N ARG A 79 -12.58 6.34 -1.07
CA ARG A 79 -12.62 5.67 -2.38
C ARG A 79 -11.60 4.58 -2.48
N LEU A 80 -10.42 4.81 -1.93
CA LEU A 80 -9.40 3.76 -1.90
C LEU A 80 -9.88 2.57 -1.11
N GLY A 81 -10.50 2.81 0.05
CA GLY A 81 -11.03 1.72 0.86
C GLY A 81 -12.09 0.93 0.14
N GLU A 82 -12.99 1.62 -0.56
CA GLU A 82 -14.03 0.96 -1.34
C GLU A 82 -13.43 0.07 -2.43
N ALA A 83 -12.39 0.58 -3.08
CA ALA A 83 -11.72 -0.19 -4.13
C ALA A 83 -11.04 -1.43 -3.57
N ILE A 84 -10.48 -1.34 -2.37
CA ILE A 84 -9.88 -2.47 -1.71
C ILE A 84 -10.91 -3.57 -1.49
N VAL A 85 -12.09 -3.18 -1.03
CA VAL A 85 -13.18 -4.14 -0.81
C VAL A 85 -13.64 -4.76 -2.12
N GLU A 86 -13.78 -3.94 -3.16
CA GLU A 86 -14.21 -4.42 -4.47
C GLU A 86 -13.21 -5.40 -5.09
N ALA A 87 -11.93 -5.13 -4.91
CA ALA A 87 -10.90 -6.01 -5.44
C ALA A 87 -10.85 -7.34 -4.70
N GLY A 88 -11.22 -7.31 -3.43
CA GLY A 88 -11.15 -8.49 -2.58
C GLY A 88 -9.82 -8.54 -1.84
N LEU A 89 -9.90 -8.91 -0.57
CA LEU A 89 -8.72 -8.89 0.28
C LEU A 89 -7.67 -9.89 -0.15
N ALA A 90 -8.12 -10.99 -0.76
CA ALA A 90 -7.16 -12.02 -1.22
C ALA A 90 -6.22 -11.48 -2.28
N LYS A 91 -6.72 -10.60 -3.15
CA LYS A 91 -5.87 -10.04 -4.20
C LYS A 91 -4.86 -9.05 -3.65
N LEU A 92 -5.13 -8.50 -2.48
CA LEU A 92 -4.25 -7.48 -1.92
C LEU A 92 -3.19 -8.06 -1.00
N SER A 93 -3.32 -9.34 -0.63
CA SER A 93 -2.31 -10.00 0.20
C SER A 93 -0.91 -9.91 -0.38
N PRO A 94 -0.68 -10.20 -1.66
CA PRO A 94 0.67 -10.07 -2.20
C PRO A 94 1.18 -8.64 -2.18
N VAL A 95 0.29 -7.66 -2.39
CA VAL A 95 0.67 -6.25 -2.34
C VAL A 95 1.12 -5.88 -0.93
N LEU A 96 0.33 -6.27 0.05
CA LEU A 96 0.66 -6.03 1.44
C LEU A 96 1.98 -6.70 1.82
N SER A 97 2.14 -7.96 1.42
CA SER A 97 3.38 -8.70 1.70
C SER A 97 4.60 -8.00 1.11
N GLY A 98 4.45 -7.45 -0.08
CA GLY A 98 5.53 -6.73 -0.73
C GLY A 98 5.94 -5.50 0.05
N ILE A 99 4.96 -4.75 0.54
CA ILE A 99 5.22 -3.56 1.34
C ILE A 99 5.89 -3.96 2.65
N ILE A 100 5.38 -4.98 3.31
CA ILE A 100 5.94 -5.45 4.59
C ILE A 100 7.38 -5.89 4.39
N ARG A 101 7.67 -6.64 3.32
CA ARG A 101 9.03 -7.07 3.04
C ARG A 101 9.96 -5.89 2.83
N GLN A 102 9.46 -4.86 2.17
CA GLN A 102 10.25 -3.66 1.93
C GLN A 102 10.55 -2.93 3.25
N ILE A 103 9.57 -2.88 4.13
CA ILE A 103 9.76 -2.24 5.43
C ILE A 103 10.85 -2.97 6.22
N LEU A 104 10.81 -4.30 6.21
CA LEU A 104 11.74 -5.10 7.01
C LEU A 104 13.12 -5.21 6.37
N GLY A 105 13.19 -5.36 5.07
CA GLY A 105 14.43 -5.71 4.41
C GLY A 105 15.12 -4.57 3.68
N GLY A 106 14.41 -3.47 3.49
CA GLY A 106 14.92 -2.40 2.67
C GLY A 106 14.97 -2.83 1.20
N ARG A 107 15.80 -2.17 0.44
CA ARG A 107 15.93 -2.48 -0.99
C ARG A 107 17.04 -3.46 -1.25
#